data_e6afac0b5f35e9d3944ef52de54a5462
#
_entry.id   e6afac0b5f35e9d3944ef52de54a5462
#
_cell.length_a   1.000
_cell.length_b   1.000
_cell.length_c   1.000
_cell.angle_alpha   90.00
_cell.angle_beta   90.00
_cell.angle_gamma   90.00
#
_symmetry.space_group_name_H-M   'P 1'
#
loop_
_entity.id
_entity.type
_entity.pdbx_description
1 polymer ?
#
loop_
_entity_poly.entity_id
_entity_poly.type
_entity_poly.pdbx_seq_one_letter_code
_entity_poly.pdbx_strand_id
1 'polypeptide(L)'
;EISKDNRLSFVPTMGGLHRGHISLIQKAKKYKRKICVSIFVNPTQFNKKNDFKNYPRNLKSDVKKLKKLKINYLYLPNYSDIYSFKSKNKIYIDKFSKQLCGKFRKGHFEGVLNVVNRFLEIINPKYIFLGIKDFQQLALIDSHIKKNKIKTKVIQCKTIREKNGVACSTR
;
A
#
# COMPACT_ATOMS: atom_id res chain seq x y z
N GLU A 1 -4.34 -10.21 17.08
CA GLU A 1 -4.87 -8.99 17.72
C GLU A 1 -5.25 -7.88 16.73
N ILE A 2 -4.47 -7.66 15.66
CA ILE A 2 -4.76 -6.60 14.67
C ILE A 2 -6.09 -6.87 13.96
N SER A 3 -6.41 -8.11 13.62
CA SER A 3 -7.60 -8.51 12.84
C SER A 3 -8.94 -8.33 13.57
N LYS A 4 -8.94 -8.17 14.88
CA LYS A 4 -10.18 -8.00 15.69
C LYS A 4 -10.64 -6.54 15.78
N ASP A 5 -9.81 -5.57 15.42
CA ASP A 5 -10.15 -4.13 15.46
C ASP A 5 -10.46 -3.60 14.06
N ASN A 6 -11.70 -3.87 13.56
CA ASN A 6 -12.20 -3.36 12.25
C ASN A 6 -12.28 -1.84 12.18
N ARG A 7 -11.63 -1.12 13.08
CA ARG A 7 -11.62 0.35 13.13
C ARG A 7 -10.29 0.96 12.72
N LEU A 8 -9.37 0.18 12.15
CA LEU A 8 -8.04 0.62 11.77
C LEU A 8 -8.02 1.57 10.55
N SER A 9 -7.08 2.49 10.57
CA SER A 9 -6.57 3.23 9.41
C SER A 9 -5.31 2.55 8.92
N PHE A 10 -5.26 2.12 7.65
CA PHE A 10 -4.15 1.38 7.08
C PHE A 10 -3.40 2.19 6.04
N VAL A 11 -2.08 2.20 6.14
CA VAL A 11 -1.17 2.84 5.18
C VAL A 11 -0.19 1.77 4.67
N PRO A 12 -0.43 1.17 3.49
CA PRO A 12 0.50 0.22 2.87
C PRO A 12 1.73 0.93 2.34
N THR A 13 2.92 0.40 2.64
CA THR A 13 4.18 0.89 2.08
C THR A 13 5.13 -0.26 1.75
N MET A 14 6.12 0.04 0.90
CA MET A 14 7.25 -0.86 0.65
C MET A 14 8.53 -0.43 1.39
N GLY A 15 8.44 0.51 2.34
CA GLY A 15 9.59 1.10 3.00
C GLY A 15 10.23 2.24 2.19
N GLY A 16 11.42 2.68 2.61
CA GLY A 16 12.05 3.87 2.04
C GLY A 16 11.21 5.12 2.28
N LEU A 17 10.71 5.29 3.51
CA LEU A 17 9.71 6.30 3.83
C LEU A 17 10.23 7.72 3.60
N HIS A 18 9.47 8.50 2.84
CA HIS A 18 9.72 9.90 2.51
C HIS A 18 8.51 10.78 2.86
N ARG A 19 8.59 12.10 2.62
CA ARG A 19 7.54 13.07 2.96
C ARG A 19 6.15 12.69 2.41
N GLY A 20 6.08 12.06 1.24
CA GLY A 20 4.84 11.54 0.67
C GLY A 20 4.18 10.50 1.59
N HIS A 21 4.93 9.49 2.07
CA HIS A 21 4.40 8.49 3.00
C HIS A 21 4.00 9.11 4.35
N ILE A 22 4.81 10.06 4.85
CA ILE A 22 4.51 10.78 6.10
C ILE A 22 3.18 11.52 5.99
N SER A 23 2.89 12.15 4.84
CA SER A 23 1.62 12.85 4.62
C SER A 23 0.40 11.92 4.66
N LEU A 24 0.52 10.68 4.16
CA LEU A 24 -0.55 9.67 4.27
C LEU A 24 -0.84 9.35 5.74
N ILE A 25 0.21 9.14 6.54
CA ILE A 25 0.08 8.84 7.98
C ILE A 25 -0.54 10.05 8.72
N GLN A 26 -0.11 11.26 8.41
CA GLN A 26 -0.68 12.48 8.98
C GLN A 26 -2.16 12.66 8.61
N LYS A 27 -2.53 12.32 7.37
CA LYS A 27 -3.94 12.29 6.95
C LYS A 27 -4.71 11.23 7.72
N ALA A 28 -4.14 10.03 7.92
CA ALA A 28 -4.76 8.95 8.68
C ALA A 28 -5.04 9.34 10.14
N LYS A 29 -4.15 10.12 10.78
CA LYS A 29 -4.34 10.63 12.14
C LYS A 29 -5.62 11.46 12.31
N LYS A 30 -6.01 12.22 11.28
CA LYS A 30 -7.22 13.05 11.30
C LYS A 30 -8.51 12.22 11.42
N TYR A 31 -8.44 10.93 11.14
CA TYR A 31 -9.58 10.01 11.24
C TYR A 31 -9.78 9.44 12.67
N LYS A 32 -8.94 9.84 13.64
CA LYS A 32 -9.03 9.48 15.07
C LYS A 32 -9.18 7.97 15.31
N ARG A 33 -8.41 7.15 14.56
CA ARG A 33 -8.39 5.69 14.65
C ARG A 33 -6.97 5.19 14.85
N LYS A 34 -6.83 3.98 15.38
CA LYS A 34 -5.53 3.31 15.43
C LYS A 34 -4.97 3.16 14.02
N ILE A 35 -3.68 3.45 13.86
CA ILE A 35 -3.00 3.44 12.57
C ILE A 35 -2.10 2.23 12.47
N CYS A 36 -2.32 1.43 11.44
CA CYS A 36 -1.42 0.36 11.02
C CYS A 36 -0.66 0.80 9.77
N VAL A 37 0.66 0.69 9.81
CA VAL A 37 1.52 0.91 8.63
C VAL A 37 2.20 -0.41 8.31
N SER A 38 2.17 -0.85 7.05
CA SER A 38 2.99 -1.99 6.62
C SER A 38 4.26 -1.54 5.94
N ILE A 39 5.33 -2.34 6.09
CA ILE A 39 6.53 -2.27 5.25
C ILE A 39 6.75 -3.66 4.68
N PHE A 40 6.44 -3.82 3.39
CA PHE A 40 6.61 -5.08 2.67
C PHE A 40 6.98 -4.83 1.21
N VAL A 41 8.19 -5.20 0.84
CA VAL A 41 8.63 -5.14 -0.57
C VAL A 41 8.11 -6.40 -1.27
N ASN A 42 6.97 -6.25 -1.94
CA ASN A 42 6.28 -7.37 -2.57
C ASN A 42 6.99 -7.81 -3.86
N PRO A 43 7.55 -9.01 -3.94
CA PRO A 43 8.28 -9.46 -5.14
C PRO A 43 7.39 -9.60 -6.37
N THR A 44 6.10 -9.94 -6.19
CA THR A 44 5.20 -10.27 -7.31
C THR A 44 4.80 -9.06 -8.16
N GLN A 45 5.04 -7.83 -7.69
CA GLN A 45 4.75 -6.60 -8.45
C GLN A 45 5.95 -6.05 -9.22
N PHE A 46 7.09 -6.73 -9.18
CA PHE A 46 8.31 -6.31 -9.91
C PHE A 46 8.46 -7.11 -11.20
N ASN A 47 8.59 -6.42 -12.33
CA ASN A 47 8.82 -7.05 -13.63
C ASN A 47 10.27 -7.52 -13.82
N LYS A 48 11.22 -6.82 -13.20
CA LYS A 48 12.66 -7.10 -13.31
C LYS A 48 13.21 -7.52 -11.96
N LYS A 49 13.92 -8.66 -11.90
CA LYS A 49 14.59 -9.15 -10.68
C LYS A 49 15.56 -8.12 -10.08
N ASN A 50 16.28 -7.38 -10.96
CA ASN A 50 17.22 -6.36 -10.52
C ASN A 50 16.51 -5.17 -9.84
N ASP A 51 15.33 -4.78 -10.30
CA ASP A 51 14.54 -3.71 -9.68
C ASP A 51 14.08 -4.10 -8.27
N PHE A 52 13.72 -5.36 -8.08
CA PHE A 52 13.40 -5.92 -6.77
C PHE A 52 14.64 -5.98 -5.84
N LYS A 53 15.78 -6.46 -6.37
CA LYS A 53 17.03 -6.55 -5.58
C LYS A 53 17.51 -5.17 -5.12
N ASN A 54 17.49 -4.19 -6.02
CA ASN A 54 17.99 -2.83 -5.78
C ASN A 54 16.96 -1.90 -5.14
N TYR A 55 15.76 -2.41 -4.82
CA TYR A 55 14.75 -1.57 -4.17
C TYR A 55 15.25 -1.11 -2.79
N PRO A 56 15.23 0.22 -2.50
CA PRO A 56 15.80 0.76 -1.26
C PRO A 56 15.13 0.17 0.00
N ARG A 57 15.95 -0.41 0.89
CA ARG A 57 15.52 -0.99 2.16
C ARG A 57 16.32 -0.38 3.29
N ASN A 58 15.68 0.46 4.09
CA ASN A 58 16.30 1.03 5.29
C ASN A 58 15.33 0.94 6.48
N LEU A 59 15.10 -0.28 6.94
CA LEU A 59 14.13 -0.57 7.99
C LEU A 59 14.42 0.23 9.28
N LYS A 60 15.69 0.37 9.68
CA LYS A 60 16.06 1.13 10.89
C LYS A 60 15.62 2.58 10.81
N SER A 61 15.88 3.25 9.68
CA SER A 61 15.44 4.63 9.42
C SER A 61 13.91 4.74 9.38
N ASP A 62 13.25 3.81 8.71
CA ASP A 62 11.79 3.81 8.60
C ASP A 62 11.12 3.63 9.97
N VAL A 63 11.58 2.67 10.77
CA VAL A 63 11.10 2.46 12.15
C VAL A 63 11.30 3.72 13.00
N LYS A 64 12.46 4.39 12.90
CA LYS A 64 12.72 5.65 13.62
C LYS A 64 11.72 6.74 13.25
N LYS A 65 11.38 6.89 11.94
CA LYS A 65 10.37 7.84 11.45
C LYS A 65 8.97 7.49 11.99
N LEU A 66 8.59 6.20 11.95
CA LEU A 66 7.29 5.74 12.39
C LEU A 66 7.10 5.88 13.91
N LYS A 67 8.15 5.61 14.70
CA LYS A 67 8.14 5.88 16.16
C LYS A 67 7.88 7.36 16.46
N LYS A 68 8.57 8.28 15.77
CA LYS A 68 8.33 9.74 15.89
C LYS A 68 6.89 10.12 15.53
N LEU A 69 6.30 9.42 14.56
CA LEU A 69 4.90 9.64 14.16
C LEU A 69 3.90 8.98 15.12
N LYS A 70 4.34 8.27 16.17
CA LYS A 70 3.47 7.63 17.18
C LYS A 70 2.34 6.83 16.52
N ILE A 71 2.67 5.97 15.55
CA ILE A 71 1.71 5.01 14.97
C ILE A 71 1.42 3.89 15.99
N ASN A 72 0.27 3.23 15.86
CA ASN A 72 -0.13 2.18 16.80
C ASN A 72 0.45 0.82 16.45
N TYR A 73 0.49 0.48 15.15
CA TYR A 73 0.95 -0.83 14.69
C TYR A 73 1.87 -0.68 13.48
N LEU A 74 3.01 -1.38 13.53
CA LEU A 74 3.89 -1.60 12.38
C LEU A 74 3.80 -3.08 11.99
N TYR A 75 3.33 -3.36 10.78
CA TYR A 75 3.22 -4.70 10.22
C TYR A 75 4.40 -4.96 9.27
N LEU A 76 5.23 -5.93 9.63
CA LEU A 76 6.44 -6.32 8.89
C LEU A 76 6.33 -7.79 8.47
N PRO A 77 5.47 -8.11 7.50
CA PRO A 77 5.32 -9.50 7.09
C PRO A 77 6.50 -9.98 6.24
N ASN A 78 6.75 -11.27 6.29
CA ASN A 78 7.52 -11.97 5.28
C ASN A 78 6.59 -12.46 4.14
N TYR A 79 7.16 -13.13 3.12
CA TYR A 79 6.39 -13.62 1.97
C TYR A 79 5.33 -14.66 2.37
N SER A 80 5.68 -15.60 3.25
CA SER A 80 4.74 -16.63 3.69
C SER A 80 3.58 -16.07 4.50
N ASP A 81 3.78 -15.02 5.31
CA ASP A 81 2.69 -14.38 6.06
C ASP A 81 1.59 -13.83 5.13
N ILE A 82 1.98 -13.42 3.93
CA ILE A 82 1.07 -12.85 2.94
C ILE A 82 0.46 -13.92 2.03
N TYR A 83 1.23 -14.94 1.62
CA TYR A 83 0.86 -15.82 0.52
C TYR A 83 0.57 -17.28 0.92
N SER A 84 0.67 -17.66 2.20
CA SER A 84 0.43 -19.02 2.67
C SER A 84 -1.04 -19.44 2.69
N PHE A 85 -1.97 -18.50 2.65
CA PHE A 85 -3.40 -18.81 2.71
C PHE A 85 -4.13 -18.55 1.38
N LYS A 86 -5.22 -19.27 1.14
CA LYS A 86 -6.10 -19.04 -0.01
C LYS A 86 -6.92 -17.77 0.21
N SER A 87 -6.79 -16.79 -0.68
CA SER A 87 -7.61 -15.57 -0.65
C SER A 87 -9.09 -15.87 -0.88
N LYS A 88 -9.96 -15.21 -0.15
CA LYS A 88 -11.42 -15.31 -0.28
C LYS A 88 -11.94 -14.50 -1.48
N ASN A 89 -11.27 -13.41 -1.81
CA ASN A 89 -11.70 -12.50 -2.86
C ASN A 89 -11.05 -12.86 -4.21
N LYS A 90 -11.82 -12.68 -5.29
CA LYS A 90 -11.32 -12.86 -6.65
C LYS A 90 -10.59 -11.61 -7.12
N ILE A 91 -9.40 -11.77 -7.70
CA ILE A 91 -8.66 -10.66 -8.32
C ILE A 91 -9.21 -10.45 -9.75
N TYR A 92 -9.81 -9.29 -9.97
CA TYR A 92 -10.34 -8.90 -11.29
C TYR A 92 -9.32 -7.99 -11.98
N ILE A 93 -8.70 -8.51 -13.03
CA ILE A 93 -7.80 -7.75 -13.90
C ILE A 93 -8.63 -7.13 -15.01
N ASP A 94 -8.82 -5.82 -14.94
CA ASP A 94 -9.61 -5.08 -15.90
C ASP A 94 -8.74 -4.52 -17.04
N LYS A 95 -9.37 -4.11 -18.16
CA LYS A 95 -8.66 -3.58 -19.34
C LYS A 95 -7.78 -2.36 -18.99
N PHE A 96 -8.20 -1.55 -18.02
CA PHE A 96 -7.44 -0.40 -17.56
C PHE A 96 -6.07 -0.77 -16.97
N SER A 97 -5.92 -1.96 -16.37
CA SER A 97 -4.64 -2.46 -15.86
C SER A 97 -3.57 -2.65 -16.94
N LYS A 98 -3.98 -2.78 -18.21
CA LYS A 98 -3.10 -2.97 -19.38
C LYS A 98 -2.81 -1.67 -20.14
N GLN A 99 -3.38 -0.56 -19.71
CA GLN A 99 -3.19 0.77 -20.28
C GLN A 99 -2.14 1.56 -19.47
N LEU A 100 -1.77 2.76 -19.92
CA LEU A 100 -0.86 3.67 -19.25
C LEU A 100 0.41 2.94 -18.74
N CYS A 101 0.71 3.04 -17.44
CA CYS A 101 1.86 2.36 -16.83
C CYS A 101 1.78 0.83 -16.99
N GLY A 102 0.59 0.25 -17.02
CA GLY A 102 0.38 -1.18 -17.18
C GLY A 102 0.81 -1.72 -18.54
N LYS A 103 0.77 -0.89 -19.59
CA LYS A 103 1.28 -1.25 -20.93
C LYS A 103 2.76 -1.66 -20.87
N PHE A 104 3.55 -1.00 -20.03
CA PHE A 104 5.00 -1.19 -19.90
C PHE A 104 5.41 -2.08 -18.73
N ARG A 105 4.45 -2.47 -17.88
CA ARG A 105 4.69 -3.21 -16.64
C ARG A 105 3.77 -4.43 -16.56
N LYS A 106 3.97 -5.41 -17.45
CA LYS A 106 3.14 -6.64 -17.52
C LYS A 106 3.10 -7.35 -16.16
N GLY A 107 1.89 -7.67 -15.65
CA GLY A 107 1.70 -8.36 -14.37
C GLY A 107 1.83 -7.47 -13.11
N HIS A 108 2.33 -6.24 -13.24
CA HIS A 108 2.53 -5.34 -12.10
C HIS A 108 1.27 -5.10 -11.28
N PHE A 109 0.19 -4.68 -11.92
CA PHE A 109 -1.06 -4.38 -11.22
C PHE A 109 -1.77 -5.61 -10.68
N GLU A 110 -1.57 -6.78 -11.31
CA GLU A 110 -2.01 -8.05 -10.75
C GLU A 110 -1.30 -8.33 -9.41
N GLY A 111 0.02 -8.18 -9.37
CA GLY A 111 0.80 -8.29 -8.13
C GLY A 111 0.38 -7.29 -7.06
N VAL A 112 0.10 -6.03 -7.46
CA VAL A 112 -0.39 -4.99 -6.55
C VAL A 112 -1.76 -5.34 -5.99
N LEU A 113 -2.71 -5.71 -6.83
CA LEU A 113 -4.07 -6.06 -6.39
C LEU A 113 -4.05 -7.28 -5.47
N ASN A 114 -3.21 -8.27 -5.78
CA ASN A 114 -3.09 -9.47 -4.97
C ASN A 114 -2.56 -9.16 -3.56
N VAL A 115 -1.45 -8.42 -3.44
CA VAL A 115 -0.89 -8.08 -2.12
C VAL A 115 -1.82 -7.17 -1.32
N VAL A 116 -2.44 -6.17 -1.96
CA VAL A 116 -3.38 -5.26 -1.27
C VAL A 116 -4.60 -6.03 -0.81
N ASN A 117 -5.15 -6.91 -1.63
CA ASN A 117 -6.28 -7.75 -1.23
C ASN A 117 -5.96 -8.59 0.01
N ARG A 118 -4.78 -9.21 0.05
CA ARG A 118 -4.33 -9.99 1.22
C ARG A 118 -4.15 -9.11 2.46
N PHE A 119 -3.62 -7.91 2.32
CA PHE A 119 -3.59 -6.95 3.43
C PHE A 119 -5.00 -6.61 3.92
N LEU A 120 -5.96 -6.42 3.02
CA LEU A 120 -7.34 -6.15 3.41
C LEU A 120 -7.97 -7.33 4.16
N GLU A 121 -7.66 -8.57 3.78
CA GLU A 121 -8.14 -9.77 4.46
C GLU A 121 -7.48 -9.96 5.84
N ILE A 122 -6.16 -9.69 5.96
CA ILE A 122 -5.40 -9.86 7.21
C ILE A 122 -5.72 -8.76 8.22
N ILE A 123 -5.71 -7.50 7.78
CA ILE A 123 -5.79 -6.32 8.65
C ILE A 123 -7.26 -5.89 8.86
N ASN A 124 -8.12 -6.14 7.87
CA ASN A 124 -9.52 -5.73 7.83
C ASN A 124 -9.75 -4.26 8.24
N PRO A 125 -9.07 -3.29 7.59
CA PRO A 125 -9.12 -1.90 8.00
C PRO A 125 -10.42 -1.23 7.58
N LYS A 126 -10.87 -0.22 8.33
CA LYS A 126 -11.99 0.64 7.90
C LYS A 126 -11.60 1.58 6.76
N TYR A 127 -10.36 2.08 6.80
CA TYR A 127 -9.83 3.00 5.80
C TYR A 127 -8.47 2.53 5.30
N ILE A 128 -8.24 2.62 3.98
CA ILE A 128 -6.93 2.49 3.35
C ILE A 128 -6.54 3.83 2.73
N PHE A 129 -5.33 4.32 3.02
CA PHE A 129 -4.83 5.61 2.55
C PHE A 129 -3.87 5.41 1.39
N LEU A 130 -4.20 5.98 0.23
CA LEU A 130 -3.45 5.83 -1.01
C LEU A 130 -3.13 7.20 -1.63
N GLY A 131 -1.92 7.35 -2.15
CA GLY A 131 -1.50 8.58 -2.82
C GLY A 131 -2.03 8.67 -4.25
N ILE A 132 -2.55 9.82 -4.65
CA ILE A 132 -3.00 10.10 -6.04
C ILE A 132 -1.81 10.05 -7.02
N LYS A 133 -0.58 10.18 -6.54
CA LYS A 133 0.63 10.02 -7.36
C LYS A 133 0.58 8.77 -8.23
N ASP A 134 0.16 7.66 -7.67
CA ASP A 134 0.03 6.37 -8.37
C ASP A 134 -1.44 6.14 -8.74
N PHE A 135 -2.02 7.09 -9.52
CA PHE A 135 -3.46 7.16 -9.82
C PHE A 135 -4.04 5.86 -10.38
N GLN A 136 -3.34 5.25 -11.35
CA GLN A 136 -3.82 4.00 -11.94
C GLN A 136 -3.91 2.88 -10.90
N GLN A 137 -2.91 2.78 -10.01
CA GLN A 137 -2.94 1.84 -8.89
C GLN A 137 -4.12 2.10 -7.96
N LEU A 138 -4.33 3.37 -7.58
CA LEU A 138 -5.43 3.78 -6.72
C LEU A 138 -6.79 3.42 -7.32
N ALA A 139 -7.02 3.73 -8.60
CA ALA A 139 -8.26 3.44 -9.31
C ALA A 139 -8.55 1.92 -9.38
N LEU A 140 -7.52 1.11 -9.64
CA LEU A 140 -7.64 -0.34 -9.68
C LEU A 140 -7.95 -0.94 -8.30
N ILE A 141 -7.33 -0.44 -7.23
CA ILE A 141 -7.60 -0.87 -5.85
C ILE A 141 -9.04 -0.49 -5.46
N ASP A 142 -9.49 0.73 -5.75
CA ASP A 142 -10.86 1.17 -5.45
C ASP A 142 -11.91 0.32 -6.19
N SER A 143 -11.67 0.04 -7.48
CA SER A 143 -12.50 -0.87 -8.28
C SER A 143 -12.55 -2.28 -7.69
N HIS A 144 -11.39 -2.82 -7.27
CA HIS A 144 -11.30 -4.14 -6.65
C HIS A 144 -12.11 -4.22 -5.34
N ILE A 145 -11.98 -3.22 -4.48
CA ILE A 145 -12.73 -3.10 -3.22
C ILE A 145 -14.24 -3.11 -3.49
N LYS A 146 -14.70 -2.31 -4.46
CA LYS A 146 -16.12 -2.23 -4.84
C LYS A 146 -16.65 -3.54 -5.41
N LYS A 147 -15.94 -4.15 -6.38
CA LYS A 147 -16.33 -5.41 -7.02
C LYS A 147 -16.46 -6.58 -6.02
N ASN A 148 -15.58 -6.65 -5.03
CA ASN A 148 -15.62 -7.67 -3.99
C ASN A 148 -16.47 -7.27 -2.76
N LYS A 149 -17.16 -6.13 -2.80
CA LYS A 149 -17.98 -5.61 -1.69
C LYS A 149 -17.23 -5.53 -0.35
N ILE A 150 -15.93 -5.22 -0.41
CA ILE A 150 -15.08 -5.09 0.78
C ILE A 150 -15.48 -3.81 1.52
N LYS A 151 -15.63 -3.89 2.85
CA LYS A 151 -16.14 -2.76 3.68
C LYS A 151 -15.13 -1.62 3.87
N THR A 152 -13.88 -1.81 3.47
CA THR A 152 -12.81 -0.80 3.54
C THR A 152 -13.09 0.36 2.59
N LYS A 153 -12.93 1.60 3.07
CA LYS A 153 -13.04 2.81 2.24
C LYS A 153 -11.67 3.31 1.82
N VAL A 154 -11.50 3.62 0.53
CA VAL A 154 -10.27 4.24 0.00
C VAL A 154 -10.26 5.73 0.32
N ILE A 155 -9.19 6.20 0.94
CA ILE A 155 -8.93 7.62 1.19
C ILE A 155 -7.81 8.10 0.28
N GLN A 156 -8.17 8.93 -0.66
CA GLN A 156 -7.24 9.54 -1.61
C GLN A 156 -6.44 10.66 -0.94
N CYS A 157 -5.13 10.67 -1.14
CA CYS A 157 -4.22 11.66 -0.56
C CYS A 157 -3.45 12.40 -1.64
N LYS A 158 -3.32 13.72 -1.50
CA LYS A 158 -2.62 14.59 -2.44
C LYS A 158 -1.16 14.17 -2.61
N THR A 159 -0.63 14.35 -3.82
CA THR A 159 0.80 14.15 -4.12
C THR A 159 1.63 15.21 -3.42
N ILE A 160 2.63 14.78 -2.66
CA ILE A 160 3.65 15.67 -2.08
C ILE A 160 4.80 15.78 -3.06
N ARG A 161 5.28 17.01 -3.28
CA ARG A 161 6.32 17.31 -4.25
C ARG A 161 7.55 17.89 -3.57
N GLU A 162 8.70 17.71 -4.19
CA GLU A 162 9.95 18.40 -3.86
C GLU A 162 9.85 19.87 -4.27
N LYS A 163 10.83 20.70 -3.85
CA LYS A 163 10.87 22.14 -4.19
C LYS A 163 10.88 22.41 -5.70
N ASN A 164 11.46 21.50 -6.48
CA ASN A 164 11.51 21.57 -7.94
C ASN A 164 10.24 21.04 -8.65
N GLY A 165 9.18 20.74 -7.90
CA GLY A 165 7.92 20.27 -8.46
C GLY A 165 7.83 18.75 -8.71
N VAL A 166 8.94 18.00 -8.60
CA VAL A 166 8.94 16.53 -8.79
C VAL A 166 8.22 15.86 -7.62
N ALA A 167 7.40 14.86 -7.91
CA ALA A 167 6.71 14.10 -6.86
C ALA A 167 7.72 13.33 -6.00
N CYS A 168 7.57 13.40 -4.67
CA CYS A 168 8.40 12.61 -3.75
C CYS A 168 8.33 11.13 -4.10
N SER A 169 9.46 10.45 -4.15
CA SER A 169 9.59 9.04 -4.50
C SER A 169 10.71 8.38 -3.71
N THR A 170 10.59 7.05 -3.51
CA THR A 170 11.67 6.23 -2.92
C THR A 170 12.82 5.98 -3.92
N ARG A 171 12.57 6.16 -5.21
CA ARG A 171 13.54 6.00 -6.31
C ARG A 171 13.78 7.31 -7.00
#